data_9670149b0988dc2e48d4958c05c11b02
#
_entry.id   9670149b0988dc2e48d4958c05c11b02
#
_cell.length_a   1.000
_cell.length_b   1.000
_cell.length_c   1.000
_cell.angle_alpha   90.00
_cell.angle_beta   90.00
_cell.angle_gamma   90.00
#
_symmetry.space_group_name_H-M   'P 1'
#
loop_
_entity.id
_entity.type
_entity.pdbx_description
1 polymer ?
#
loop_
_entity_poly.entity_id
_entity_poly.type
_entity_poly.pdbx_seq_one_letter_code
_entity_poly.pdbx_strand_id
1 'polypeptide(L)'
;MLGTPATEDAAGGSWSGARKLVLCVIDGVAPQMLERAVEEERAPAIARFIEDGVYVDDCVSAFPSITPVCAATIATGTAQDQHLIPNMNWYHRGEARYVEYGSSFAASRTFGIHRSLLDTIYNMNLAHLSPDVQTVFESLDDADVRTAGTTFLIYRGRHRHEIARETPITGLLNRTLFRHGVWGPRELFYADVFASRRTGCRSQLGLPGVRDQHTGCVGSYLVEHDLFDFLLFSLPDNDTHSHKTGPEGQVESIAGADRELQRLADAAGGMDAFLEAHAIIVMGDHSQVLIEDRISLGEAFAAWKVRRPVGPEDGAEIAVCPAQRSAGLYVIDEERRDELLPELVGTALETPGVDLVLRHDDGEAVITSAQGELRFAPDGPLADVRGGTWSVRGDFAVLELQSAHGGVWSDEYPDALARAWAAVTCPTSGDLLLSAAPGYEFTDWGGADHVGGGSHGSLHRSDSQGVLLWCGTGPDRREARPQWTLRDVAPMVRQHFGL
;
A
#
# COMPACT_ATOMS: atom_id res chain seq x y z
N MET A 1 13.19 -23.08 14.22
CA MET A 1 13.90 -22.07 15.01
C MET A 1 15.12 -21.68 14.19
N LEU A 2 14.97 -20.68 13.35
CA LEU A 2 16.09 -20.05 12.64
C LEU A 2 16.09 -18.60 13.12
N GLY A 3 17.12 -18.27 13.92
CA GLY A 3 17.29 -16.94 14.47
C GLY A 3 17.59 -15.95 13.36
N THR A 4 16.85 -14.84 13.36
CA THR A 4 17.18 -13.62 12.63
C THR A 4 18.59 -13.16 13.05
N PRO A 5 19.50 -12.83 12.12
CA PRO A 5 20.71 -12.15 12.49
C PRO A 5 20.37 -10.75 13.00
N ALA A 6 20.82 -10.45 14.21
CA ALA A 6 20.80 -9.11 14.76
C ALA A 6 21.64 -8.23 13.84
N THR A 7 21.02 -7.28 13.16
CA THR A 7 21.72 -6.18 12.51
C THR A 7 22.35 -5.33 13.61
N GLU A 8 23.67 -5.32 13.68
CA GLU A 8 24.42 -4.39 14.52
C GLU A 8 24.04 -2.96 14.14
N ASP A 9 23.68 -2.18 15.17
CA ASP A 9 23.30 -0.78 15.09
C ASP A 9 24.37 0.04 14.35
N ALA A 10 24.02 0.53 13.18
CA ALA A 10 24.76 1.59 12.54
C ALA A 10 24.52 2.89 13.32
N ALA A 11 25.56 3.37 13.96
CA ALA A 11 25.82 4.67 14.59
C ALA A 11 24.64 5.59 14.91
N GLY A 12 24.35 5.69 16.18
CA GLY A 12 23.42 6.50 16.90
C GLY A 12 23.15 7.93 16.41
N GLY A 13 21.97 8.12 15.81
CA GLY A 13 21.24 9.35 15.91
C GLY A 13 20.34 9.26 17.14
N SER A 14 20.29 10.28 17.98
CA SER A 14 19.41 10.31 19.13
C SER A 14 17.96 10.49 18.66
N TRP A 15 17.14 9.47 18.82
CA TRP A 15 15.70 9.53 18.57
C TRP A 15 15.03 10.30 19.73
N SER A 16 14.21 11.31 19.44
CA SER A 16 13.56 12.11 20.48
C SER A 16 12.14 11.61 20.73
N GLY A 17 11.96 10.61 21.60
CA GLY A 17 10.67 10.01 21.93
C GLY A 17 9.78 10.76 22.92
N ALA A 18 9.96 12.08 23.11
CA ALA A 18 9.22 12.85 24.10
C ALA A 18 7.92 13.50 23.59
N ARG A 19 7.66 13.50 22.27
CA ARG A 19 6.50 14.15 21.64
C ARG A 19 5.47 13.13 21.21
N LYS A 20 4.20 13.56 21.05
CA LYS A 20 3.20 12.79 20.36
C LYS A 20 3.60 12.61 18.90
N LEU A 21 3.21 11.52 18.27
CA LEU A 21 3.56 11.25 16.87
C LEU A 21 2.33 11.22 15.98
N VAL A 22 2.39 11.97 14.87
CA VAL A 22 1.44 11.87 13.76
C VAL A 22 2.12 11.16 12.59
N LEU A 23 1.57 10.06 12.10
CA LEU A 23 1.92 9.43 10.84
C LEU A 23 0.85 9.83 9.81
N CYS A 24 1.19 10.76 8.91
CA CYS A 24 0.34 11.19 7.81
C CYS A 24 0.67 10.41 6.55
N VAL A 25 -0.32 9.72 5.98
CA VAL A 25 -0.20 9.03 4.68
C VAL A 25 -1.04 9.79 3.66
N ILE A 26 -0.40 10.38 2.66
CA ILE A 26 -1.04 11.00 1.49
C ILE A 26 -0.98 9.96 0.37
N ASP A 27 -2.12 9.36 0.05
CA ASP A 27 -2.23 8.25 -0.88
C ASP A 27 -1.77 8.65 -2.30
N GLY A 28 -0.88 7.87 -2.90
CA GLY A 28 -0.45 8.03 -4.28
C GLY A 28 0.38 9.29 -4.58
N VAL A 29 1.00 9.93 -3.59
CA VAL A 29 1.72 11.19 -3.81
C VAL A 29 3.08 10.97 -4.48
N ALA A 30 3.24 11.54 -5.68
CA ALA A 30 4.47 11.50 -6.43
C ALA A 30 5.47 12.58 -5.94
N PRO A 31 6.78 12.24 -5.77
CA PRO A 31 7.79 13.19 -5.29
C PRO A 31 7.82 14.48 -6.10
N GLN A 32 7.86 14.39 -7.43
CA GLN A 32 7.95 15.55 -8.33
C GLN A 32 6.74 16.48 -8.20
N MET A 33 5.56 15.90 -7.91
CA MET A 33 4.34 16.70 -7.74
C MET A 33 4.27 17.37 -6.37
N LEU A 34 4.83 16.73 -5.34
CA LEU A 34 4.99 17.35 -4.02
C LEU A 34 5.98 18.52 -4.08
N GLU A 35 7.14 18.30 -4.68
CA GLU A 35 8.17 19.33 -4.87
C GLU A 35 7.60 20.54 -5.63
N ARG A 36 6.89 20.27 -6.72
CA ARG A 36 6.22 21.32 -7.49
C ARG A 36 5.14 22.05 -6.68
N ALA A 37 4.35 21.34 -5.87
CA ALA A 37 3.35 21.98 -5.01
C ALA A 37 4.01 22.90 -3.95
N VAL A 38 5.18 22.53 -3.44
CA VAL A 38 6.00 23.36 -2.54
C VAL A 38 6.57 24.55 -3.26
N GLU A 39 7.16 24.37 -4.44
CA GLU A 39 7.73 25.45 -5.28
C GLU A 39 6.68 26.48 -5.73
N GLU A 40 5.46 26.02 -6.01
CA GLU A 40 4.31 26.89 -6.36
C GLU A 40 3.62 27.50 -5.12
N GLU A 41 4.18 27.36 -3.91
CA GLU A 41 3.62 27.83 -2.63
C GLU A 41 2.20 27.30 -2.34
N ARG A 42 1.87 26.11 -2.87
CA ARG A 42 0.57 25.46 -2.73
C ARG A 42 0.49 24.52 -1.51
N ALA A 43 1.63 24.17 -0.91
CA ALA A 43 1.76 23.24 0.23
C ALA A 43 2.62 23.85 1.36
N PRO A 44 2.20 24.98 1.99
CA PRO A 44 2.99 25.69 2.98
C PRO A 44 3.23 24.91 4.28
N ALA A 45 2.30 24.07 4.74
CA ALA A 45 2.49 23.25 5.93
C ALA A 45 3.56 22.16 5.67
N ILE A 46 3.51 21.50 4.51
CA ILE A 46 4.50 20.50 4.10
C ILE A 46 5.86 21.17 3.89
N ALA A 47 5.91 22.35 3.27
CA ALA A 47 7.14 23.12 3.09
C ALA A 47 7.82 23.40 4.43
N ARG A 48 7.05 23.77 5.47
CA ARG A 48 7.57 23.99 6.82
C ARG A 48 8.11 22.69 7.45
N PHE A 49 7.46 21.56 7.24
CA PHE A 49 7.96 20.27 7.74
C PHE A 49 9.26 19.85 7.03
N ILE A 50 9.41 20.16 5.73
CA ILE A 50 10.65 19.92 4.97
C ILE A 50 11.78 20.80 5.52
N GLU A 51 11.50 22.09 5.81
CA GLU A 51 12.48 23.04 6.34
C GLU A 51 13.01 22.61 7.72
N ASP A 52 12.14 22.11 8.60
CA ASP A 52 12.47 21.73 9.97
C ASP A 52 12.85 20.25 10.14
N GLY A 53 12.74 19.43 9.09
CA GLY A 53 12.87 17.98 9.13
C GLY A 53 13.84 17.40 8.12
N VAL A 54 13.59 16.15 7.77
CA VAL A 54 14.35 15.40 6.76
C VAL A 54 13.39 14.92 5.67
N TYR A 55 13.73 15.18 4.42
CA TYR A 55 12.96 14.80 3.24
C TYR A 55 13.68 13.75 2.39
N VAL A 56 12.94 12.76 1.94
CA VAL A 56 13.36 11.66 1.06
C VAL A 56 12.39 11.58 -0.11
N ASP A 57 12.89 11.66 -1.33
CA ASP A 57 12.15 11.64 -2.59
C ASP A 57 12.15 10.26 -3.29
N ASP A 58 12.77 9.26 -2.66
CA ASP A 58 12.99 7.94 -3.24
C ASP A 58 12.63 6.78 -2.28
N CYS A 59 11.63 6.98 -1.40
CA CYS A 59 11.11 5.93 -0.54
C CYS A 59 10.40 4.86 -1.38
N VAL A 60 10.91 3.62 -1.34
CA VAL A 60 10.44 2.55 -2.21
C VAL A 60 9.20 1.87 -1.64
N SER A 61 8.18 1.77 -2.49
CA SER A 61 6.91 1.09 -2.23
C SER A 61 7.05 -0.45 -2.17
N ALA A 62 5.97 -1.14 -1.78
CA ALA A 62 5.85 -2.59 -1.96
C ALA A 62 5.70 -2.96 -3.45
N PHE A 63 5.66 -4.26 -3.77
CA PHE A 63 5.21 -4.75 -5.08
C PHE A 63 4.22 -5.91 -4.87
N PRO A 64 3.03 -5.83 -5.47
CA PRO A 64 2.50 -4.69 -6.25
C PRO A 64 2.42 -3.38 -5.45
N SER A 65 2.70 -2.24 -6.10
CA SER A 65 2.59 -0.89 -5.52
C SER A 65 1.13 -0.44 -5.48
N ILE A 66 0.32 -1.18 -4.72
CA ILE A 66 -1.14 -1.06 -4.61
C ILE A 66 -1.52 -0.76 -3.16
N THR A 67 -2.44 0.19 -2.95
CA THR A 67 -2.80 0.70 -1.62
C THR A 67 -3.01 -0.38 -0.53
N PRO A 68 -3.73 -1.51 -0.72
CA PRO A 68 -3.86 -2.52 0.34
C PRO A 68 -2.54 -3.19 0.74
N VAL A 69 -1.65 -3.45 -0.23
CA VAL A 69 -0.33 -4.04 0.00
C VAL A 69 0.57 -3.04 0.71
N CYS A 70 0.59 -1.80 0.23
CA CYS A 70 1.36 -0.70 0.81
C CYS A 70 0.89 -0.39 2.23
N ALA A 71 -0.43 -0.29 2.45
CA ALA A 71 -1.01 -0.04 3.77
C ALA A 71 -0.66 -1.17 4.77
N ALA A 72 -0.69 -2.44 4.34
CA ALA A 72 -0.26 -3.55 5.17
C ALA A 72 1.23 -3.47 5.51
N THR A 73 2.08 -3.13 4.54
CA THR A 73 3.52 -2.92 4.74
C THR A 73 3.79 -1.76 5.71
N ILE A 74 3.13 -0.60 5.54
CA ILE A 74 3.26 0.57 6.42
C ILE A 74 2.83 0.22 7.85
N ALA A 75 1.68 -0.43 7.99
CA ALA A 75 1.12 -0.74 9.31
C ALA A 75 1.90 -1.80 10.09
N THR A 76 2.60 -2.72 9.41
CA THR A 76 3.27 -3.86 10.05
C THR A 76 4.80 -3.74 10.04
N GLY A 77 5.37 -3.08 9.05
CA GLY A 77 6.82 -3.06 8.77
C GLY A 77 7.31 -4.35 8.11
N THR A 78 6.39 -5.16 7.55
CA THR A 78 6.70 -6.46 6.93
C THR A 78 6.31 -6.46 5.46
N ALA A 79 6.82 -7.42 4.69
CA ALA A 79 6.47 -7.59 3.28
C ALA A 79 5.34 -8.61 3.09
N GLN A 80 4.90 -8.83 1.84
CA GLN A 80 3.71 -9.63 1.50
C GLN A 80 3.80 -11.07 1.97
N ASP A 81 4.96 -11.69 1.89
CA ASP A 81 5.21 -13.06 2.36
C ASP A 81 4.91 -13.26 3.85
N GLN A 82 4.89 -12.16 4.62
CA GLN A 82 4.61 -12.15 6.06
C GLN A 82 3.20 -11.63 6.36
N HIS A 83 2.80 -10.47 5.81
CA HIS A 83 1.49 -9.88 6.11
C HIS A 83 0.33 -10.49 5.29
N LEU A 84 0.60 -11.23 4.22
CA LEU A 84 -0.33 -12.04 3.41
C LEU A 84 -1.40 -11.25 2.63
N ILE A 85 -1.27 -9.95 2.46
CA ILE A 85 -2.12 -9.15 1.57
C ILE A 85 -1.42 -9.08 0.20
N PRO A 86 -1.88 -9.85 -0.83
CA PRO A 86 -1.12 -9.99 -2.06
C PRO A 86 -1.41 -8.90 -3.10
N ASN A 87 -2.64 -8.37 -3.12
CA ASN A 87 -3.08 -7.39 -4.11
C ASN A 87 -4.45 -6.78 -3.74
N MET A 88 -4.96 -5.84 -4.54
CA MET A 88 -6.30 -5.26 -4.46
C MET A 88 -7.39 -6.29 -4.83
N ASN A 89 -7.14 -7.06 -5.88
CA ASN A 89 -7.98 -8.18 -6.33
C ASN A 89 -7.14 -9.46 -6.38
N TRP A 90 -7.63 -10.54 -5.79
CA TRP A 90 -6.91 -11.81 -5.73
C TRP A 90 -7.86 -13.00 -5.55
N TYR A 91 -7.39 -14.24 -5.81
CA TYR A 91 -8.20 -15.43 -5.67
C TYR A 91 -7.85 -16.17 -4.38
N HIS A 92 -8.83 -16.31 -3.48
CA HIS A 92 -8.67 -17.02 -2.22
C HIS A 92 -8.88 -18.52 -2.45
N ARG A 93 -7.78 -19.28 -2.61
CA ARG A 93 -7.80 -20.72 -2.90
C ARG A 93 -8.64 -21.51 -1.91
N GLY A 94 -8.50 -21.26 -0.60
CA GLY A 94 -9.23 -21.99 0.45
C GLY A 94 -10.74 -21.73 0.46
N GLU A 95 -11.20 -20.56 0.00
CA GLU A 95 -12.63 -20.21 -0.11
C GLU A 95 -13.16 -20.34 -1.54
N ALA A 96 -12.31 -20.70 -2.50
CA ALA A 96 -12.61 -20.87 -3.92
C ALA A 96 -13.36 -19.68 -4.52
N ARG A 97 -12.90 -18.46 -4.19
CA ARG A 97 -13.51 -17.20 -4.61
C ARG A 97 -12.51 -16.06 -4.81
N TYR A 98 -12.94 -15.07 -5.55
CA TYR A 98 -12.24 -13.80 -5.59
C TYR A 98 -12.45 -12.99 -4.30
N VAL A 99 -11.41 -12.29 -3.89
CA VAL A 99 -11.41 -11.20 -2.92
C VAL A 99 -11.24 -9.89 -3.67
N GLU A 100 -12.02 -8.89 -3.32
CA GLU A 100 -12.03 -7.59 -3.99
C GLU A 100 -12.14 -6.47 -2.94
N TYR A 101 -11.12 -5.62 -2.84
CA TYR A 101 -11.02 -4.57 -1.83
C TYR A 101 -11.53 -3.19 -2.31
N GLY A 102 -12.30 -3.15 -3.40
CA GLY A 102 -12.91 -1.92 -3.88
C GLY A 102 -12.05 -1.17 -4.90
N SER A 103 -11.45 -1.89 -5.85
CA SER A 103 -10.66 -1.32 -6.96
C SER A 103 -11.44 -0.29 -7.77
N SER A 104 -12.71 -0.59 -8.06
CA SER A 104 -13.66 0.34 -8.66
C SER A 104 -15.10 0.02 -8.24
N PHE A 105 -16.01 0.97 -8.44
CA PHE A 105 -17.45 0.70 -8.26
C PHE A 105 -17.95 -0.38 -9.22
N ALA A 106 -17.44 -0.41 -10.47
CA ALA A 106 -17.79 -1.38 -11.47
C ALA A 106 -17.33 -2.80 -11.09
N ALA A 107 -16.07 -2.96 -10.63
CA ALA A 107 -15.55 -4.20 -10.09
C ALA A 107 -16.35 -4.66 -8.86
N SER A 108 -16.55 -3.78 -7.87
CA SER A 108 -17.34 -4.08 -6.68
C SER A 108 -18.76 -4.56 -7.00
N ARG A 109 -19.39 -3.98 -8.04
CA ARG A 109 -20.70 -4.44 -8.54
C ARG A 109 -20.61 -5.83 -9.16
N THR A 110 -19.55 -6.13 -9.89
CA THR A 110 -19.33 -7.42 -10.58
C THR A 110 -19.13 -8.56 -9.56
N PHE A 111 -18.39 -8.32 -8.48
CA PHE A 111 -18.20 -9.30 -7.39
C PHE A 111 -19.35 -9.32 -6.38
N GLY A 112 -20.19 -8.31 -6.38
CA GLY A 112 -21.25 -8.04 -5.43
C GLY A 112 -20.80 -7.05 -4.36
N ILE A 113 -21.40 -5.84 -4.39
CA ILE A 113 -21.04 -4.69 -3.53
C ILE A 113 -20.97 -5.08 -2.03
N HIS A 114 -21.92 -5.90 -1.57
CA HIS A 114 -21.93 -6.37 -0.17
C HIS A 114 -20.67 -7.15 0.19
N ARG A 115 -20.21 -8.03 -0.70
CA ARG A 115 -19.03 -8.87 -0.48
C ARG A 115 -17.76 -8.02 -0.50
N SER A 116 -17.59 -7.13 -1.49
CA SER A 116 -16.45 -6.22 -1.57
C SER A 116 -16.34 -5.34 -0.33
N LEU A 117 -17.47 -4.81 0.16
CA LEU A 117 -17.49 -4.04 1.42
C LEU A 117 -17.10 -4.89 2.64
N LEU A 118 -17.54 -6.16 2.72
CA LEU A 118 -17.12 -7.05 3.80
C LEU A 118 -15.64 -7.39 3.72
N ASP A 119 -15.12 -7.65 2.51
CA ASP A 119 -13.70 -7.94 2.31
C ASP A 119 -12.84 -6.73 2.70
N THR A 120 -13.21 -5.52 2.30
CA THR A 120 -12.46 -4.30 2.60
C THR A 120 -12.56 -3.90 4.08
N ILE A 121 -13.78 -3.86 4.62
CA ILE A 121 -14.01 -3.31 5.96
C ILE A 121 -13.70 -4.32 7.07
N TYR A 122 -14.00 -5.60 6.86
CA TYR A 122 -13.82 -6.63 7.89
C TYR A 122 -12.69 -7.60 7.59
N ASN A 123 -12.80 -8.33 6.46
CA ASN A 123 -11.96 -9.50 6.22
C ASN A 123 -10.49 -9.12 6.06
N MET A 124 -10.18 -7.99 5.46
CA MET A 124 -8.81 -7.49 5.33
C MET A 124 -8.09 -7.47 6.69
N ASN A 125 -8.72 -6.92 7.73
CA ASN A 125 -8.13 -6.79 9.06
C ASN A 125 -8.30 -8.04 9.95
N LEU A 126 -9.38 -8.81 9.77
CA LEU A 126 -9.74 -9.91 10.67
C LEU A 126 -9.30 -11.28 10.18
N ALA A 127 -9.21 -11.48 8.86
CA ALA A 127 -9.00 -12.78 8.25
C ALA A 127 -7.85 -12.83 7.24
N HIS A 128 -7.65 -11.76 6.46
CA HIS A 128 -6.66 -11.77 5.37
C HIS A 128 -5.28 -11.30 5.84
N LEU A 129 -5.23 -10.27 6.71
CA LEU A 129 -3.97 -9.87 7.32
C LEU A 129 -3.49 -10.95 8.29
N SER A 130 -2.27 -11.45 8.08
CA SER A 130 -1.68 -12.53 8.88
C SER A 130 -1.83 -12.28 10.39
N PRO A 131 -2.23 -13.27 11.17
CA PRO A 131 -2.23 -13.18 12.63
C PRO A 131 -0.81 -13.18 13.23
N ASP A 132 0.20 -13.58 12.45
CA ASP A 132 1.59 -13.70 12.91
C ASP A 132 2.36 -12.37 12.86
N VAL A 133 1.78 -11.33 12.23
CA VAL A 133 2.35 -9.98 12.23
C VAL A 133 1.59 -9.06 13.18
N GLN A 134 2.30 -8.13 13.82
CA GLN A 134 1.69 -7.05 14.61
C GLN A 134 1.61 -5.76 13.81
N THR A 135 0.49 -5.07 13.90
CA THR A 135 0.38 -3.70 13.41
C THR A 135 1.03 -2.70 14.38
N VAL A 136 1.30 -1.49 13.92
CA VAL A 136 1.75 -0.40 14.79
C VAL A 136 0.75 -0.12 15.90
N PHE A 137 -0.57 -0.21 15.62
CA PHE A 137 -1.60 -0.04 16.64
C PHE A 137 -1.51 -1.09 17.73
N GLU A 138 -1.38 -2.38 17.34
CA GLU A 138 -1.28 -3.46 18.29
C GLU A 138 -0.04 -3.34 19.18
N SER A 139 1.13 -3.05 18.60
CA SER A 139 2.37 -2.92 19.37
C SER A 139 2.36 -1.71 20.30
N LEU A 140 1.77 -0.59 19.88
CA LEU A 140 1.65 0.62 20.69
C LEU A 140 0.59 0.48 21.79
N ASP A 141 -0.58 -0.12 21.49
CA ASP A 141 -1.61 -0.43 22.49
C ASP A 141 -1.06 -1.37 23.58
N ASP A 142 -0.27 -2.40 23.19
CA ASP A 142 0.38 -3.34 24.12
C ASP A 142 1.40 -2.63 25.03
N ALA A 143 1.90 -1.44 24.66
CA ALA A 143 2.81 -0.58 25.44
C ALA A 143 2.09 0.59 26.12
N ASP A 144 0.76 0.56 26.25
CA ASP A 144 -0.07 1.62 26.85
C ASP A 144 0.02 2.99 26.16
N VAL A 145 0.47 3.08 24.91
CA VAL A 145 0.44 4.29 24.09
C VAL A 145 -1.00 4.50 23.59
N ARG A 146 -1.54 5.72 23.75
CA ARG A 146 -2.90 6.04 23.27
C ARG A 146 -2.92 6.17 21.75
N THR A 147 -3.51 5.20 21.08
CA THR A 147 -3.55 5.12 19.61
C THR A 147 -4.81 5.73 19.04
N ALA A 148 -4.69 6.38 17.87
CA ALA A 148 -5.80 6.88 17.08
C ALA A 148 -5.57 6.61 15.59
N GLY A 149 -6.64 6.39 14.81
CA GLY A 149 -6.55 6.16 13.38
C GLY A 149 -7.77 6.70 12.63
N THR A 150 -7.51 7.29 11.45
CA THR A 150 -8.54 7.84 10.55
C THR A 150 -8.45 7.22 9.17
N THR A 151 -9.53 6.63 8.68
CA THR A 151 -9.76 6.22 7.27
C THR A 151 -8.62 5.42 6.61
N PHE A 152 -7.78 4.72 7.38
CA PHE A 152 -6.70 3.89 6.87
C PHE A 152 -7.16 2.42 6.74
N LEU A 153 -6.77 1.75 5.65
CA LEU A 153 -7.28 0.39 5.35
C LEU A 153 -6.91 -0.64 6.41
N ILE A 154 -5.69 -0.58 6.93
CA ILE A 154 -5.22 -1.49 7.99
C ILE A 154 -5.33 -0.78 9.34
N TYR A 155 -6.36 -1.16 10.08
CA TYR A 155 -6.66 -0.56 11.39
C TYR A 155 -6.70 -1.60 12.53
N ARG A 156 -6.26 -2.84 12.33
CA ARG A 156 -6.25 -3.86 13.39
C ARG A 156 -5.48 -3.36 14.62
N GLY A 157 -6.14 -3.41 15.79
CA GLY A 157 -5.63 -2.94 17.08
C GLY A 157 -6.22 -3.75 18.23
N ARG A 158 -6.09 -3.26 19.48
CA ARG A 158 -6.49 -3.99 20.69
C ARG A 158 -7.83 -3.55 21.27
N HIS A 159 -8.45 -2.51 20.73
CA HIS A 159 -9.71 -1.98 21.26
C HIS A 159 -10.89 -2.37 20.36
N ARG A 160 -11.99 -2.77 21.00
CA ARG A 160 -13.21 -3.18 20.28
C ARG A 160 -14.07 -1.95 19.98
N HIS A 161 -14.50 -1.85 18.72
CA HIS A 161 -15.41 -0.81 18.25
C HIS A 161 -16.69 -1.40 17.72
N GLU A 162 -17.81 -0.84 18.15
CA GLU A 162 -19.12 -1.15 17.59
C GLU A 162 -19.44 -0.16 16.46
N ILE A 163 -20.38 -0.55 15.61
CA ILE A 163 -20.78 0.26 14.47
C ILE A 163 -21.44 1.55 14.95
N ALA A 164 -21.06 2.68 14.37
CA ALA A 164 -21.70 3.98 14.65
C ALA A 164 -23.20 3.95 14.31
N ARG A 165 -24.05 4.51 15.21
CA ARG A 165 -25.53 4.49 15.08
C ARG A 165 -26.09 5.90 14.97
N GLU A 166 -25.31 6.83 14.43
CA GLU A 166 -25.64 8.27 14.54
C GLU A 166 -26.62 8.78 13.48
N THR A 167 -26.82 8.06 12.37
CA THR A 167 -27.75 8.49 11.32
C THR A 167 -28.77 7.40 10.97
N PRO A 168 -29.95 7.76 10.42
CA PRO A 168 -30.92 6.78 9.92
C PRO A 168 -30.33 5.86 8.84
N ILE A 169 -29.39 6.37 8.03
CA ILE A 169 -28.72 5.62 6.96
C ILE A 169 -27.74 4.60 7.56
N THR A 170 -26.89 5.01 8.50
CA THR A 170 -26.02 4.07 9.23
C THR A 170 -26.84 3.06 10.02
N GLY A 171 -27.98 3.45 10.59
CA GLY A 171 -28.90 2.55 11.27
C GLY A 171 -29.53 1.49 10.35
N LEU A 172 -29.78 1.81 9.07
CA LEU A 172 -30.27 0.85 8.08
C LEU A 172 -29.15 -0.08 7.57
N LEU A 173 -27.99 0.48 7.24
CA LEU A 173 -26.80 -0.25 6.82
C LEU A 173 -26.33 -1.21 7.91
N ASN A 174 -26.40 -0.81 9.17
CA ASN A 174 -26.03 -1.62 10.35
C ASN A 174 -26.95 -2.83 10.57
N ARG A 175 -28.19 -2.79 10.07
CA ARG A 175 -29.10 -3.94 10.16
C ARG A 175 -28.90 -4.96 9.03
N THR A 176 -28.32 -4.52 7.91
CA THR A 176 -28.24 -5.30 6.68
C THR A 176 -26.81 -5.68 6.28
N LEU A 177 -25.85 -4.76 6.41
CA LEU A 177 -24.48 -4.89 5.90
C LEU A 177 -23.44 -5.11 7.02
N PHE A 178 -23.54 -4.32 8.09
CA PHE A 178 -22.53 -4.29 9.14
C PHE A 178 -23.14 -4.82 10.46
N ARG A 179 -22.81 -6.07 10.82
CA ARG A 179 -23.41 -6.72 12.00
C ARG A 179 -22.44 -6.92 13.16
N HIS A 180 -21.15 -6.72 12.92
CA HIS A 180 -20.11 -7.05 13.89
C HIS A 180 -19.23 -5.85 14.18
N GLY A 181 -18.78 -5.73 15.42
CA GLY A 181 -17.72 -4.82 15.81
C GLY A 181 -16.37 -5.28 15.26
N VAL A 182 -15.40 -4.38 15.27
CA VAL A 182 -14.03 -4.62 14.84
C VAL A 182 -13.05 -4.35 15.97
N TRP A 183 -11.81 -4.80 15.79
CA TRP A 183 -10.69 -4.48 16.67
C TRP A 183 -9.80 -3.45 15.98
N GLY A 184 -9.57 -2.32 16.63
CA GLY A 184 -8.82 -1.18 16.11
C GLY A 184 -7.99 -0.46 17.16
N PRO A 185 -7.42 0.72 16.82
CA PRO A 185 -6.77 1.60 17.78
C PRO A 185 -7.75 2.08 18.84
N ARG A 186 -7.26 2.69 19.91
CA ARG A 186 -8.11 3.21 21.00
C ARG A 186 -9.20 4.17 20.48
N GLU A 187 -8.84 5.06 19.56
CA GLU A 187 -9.78 5.95 18.86
C GLU A 187 -9.79 5.58 17.37
N LEU A 188 -10.87 5.00 16.88
CA LEU A 188 -11.06 4.60 15.49
C LEU A 188 -12.14 5.46 14.82
N PHE A 189 -11.76 6.06 13.67
CA PHE A 189 -12.69 6.78 12.79
C PHE A 189 -12.50 6.28 11.36
N TYR A 190 -13.41 5.43 10.90
CA TYR A 190 -13.36 4.84 9.57
C TYR A 190 -14.63 5.19 8.82
N ALA A 191 -14.55 6.18 7.93
CA ALA A 191 -15.72 6.79 7.29
C ALA A 191 -16.81 7.09 8.35
N ASP A 192 -18.09 6.98 7.99
CA ASP A 192 -19.20 7.08 8.94
C ASP A 192 -19.59 5.70 9.54
N VAL A 193 -18.77 4.66 9.33
CA VAL A 193 -19.07 3.28 9.77
C VAL A 193 -18.63 3.04 11.21
N PHE A 194 -17.39 3.39 11.53
CA PHE A 194 -16.85 3.32 12.89
C PHE A 194 -16.45 4.71 13.36
N ALA A 195 -16.93 5.08 14.53
CA ALA A 195 -16.56 6.32 15.20
C ALA A 195 -16.60 6.09 16.71
N SER A 196 -15.42 6.16 17.35
CA SER A 196 -15.28 5.98 18.81
C SER A 196 -16.02 7.04 19.60
N ARG A 197 -16.19 8.23 19.01
CA ARG A 197 -16.82 9.41 19.64
C ARG A 197 -17.67 10.19 18.65
N ARG A 198 -18.58 11.00 19.16
CA ARG A 198 -19.31 11.99 18.38
C ARG A 198 -18.47 13.24 18.21
N THR A 199 -17.89 13.43 17.03
CA THR A 199 -17.08 14.60 16.67
C THR A 199 -17.87 15.67 15.94
N GLY A 200 -19.04 15.32 15.36
CA GLY A 200 -19.77 16.18 14.42
C GLY A 200 -19.23 16.13 12.98
N CYS A 201 -18.05 15.52 12.75
CA CYS A 201 -17.47 15.36 11.44
C CYS A 201 -18.25 14.34 10.60
N ARG A 202 -18.36 14.56 9.29
CA ARG A 202 -19.09 13.70 8.36
C ARG A 202 -18.21 13.34 7.16
N SER A 203 -18.16 12.07 6.77
CA SER A 203 -17.44 11.56 5.62
C SER A 203 -18.34 11.35 4.39
N GLN A 204 -19.64 11.56 4.53
CA GLN A 204 -20.62 11.22 3.49
C GLN A 204 -20.47 9.77 3.02
N LEU A 205 -20.28 8.84 3.95
CA LEU A 205 -20.01 7.41 3.71
C LEU A 205 -18.69 7.13 2.98
N GLY A 206 -17.70 8.01 3.11
CA GLY A 206 -16.38 7.86 2.49
C GLY A 206 -16.35 8.18 0.99
N LEU A 207 -17.27 9.06 0.53
CA LEU A 207 -17.24 9.49 -0.86
C LEU A 207 -15.93 10.19 -1.22
N PRO A 208 -15.37 9.91 -2.40
CA PRO A 208 -14.18 10.59 -2.91
C PRO A 208 -14.32 12.11 -2.93
N GLY A 209 -13.25 12.84 -2.56
CA GLY A 209 -13.20 14.31 -2.55
C GLY A 209 -13.66 14.95 -1.23
N VAL A 210 -14.12 14.14 -0.24
CA VAL A 210 -14.49 14.63 1.11
C VAL A 210 -13.82 13.82 2.23
N ARG A 211 -13.03 12.80 1.89
CA ARG A 211 -12.36 11.93 2.86
C ARG A 211 -11.27 12.67 3.62
N ASP A 212 -10.46 13.47 2.93
CA ASP A 212 -9.41 14.30 3.53
C ASP A 212 -10.00 15.32 4.49
N GLN A 213 -11.08 16.01 4.10
CA GLN A 213 -11.79 16.97 4.95
C GLN A 213 -12.36 16.32 6.21
N HIS A 214 -12.89 15.09 6.08
CA HIS A 214 -13.36 14.31 7.23
C HIS A 214 -12.18 13.95 8.15
N THR A 215 -11.08 13.47 7.61
CA THR A 215 -9.86 13.16 8.35
C THR A 215 -9.32 14.39 9.07
N GLY A 216 -9.23 15.56 8.40
CA GLY A 216 -8.81 16.82 9.00
C GLY A 216 -9.73 17.29 10.14
N CYS A 217 -11.06 17.17 9.94
CA CYS A 217 -12.03 17.49 10.98
C CYS A 217 -11.86 16.59 12.22
N VAL A 218 -11.72 15.28 12.03
CA VAL A 218 -11.51 14.32 13.12
C VAL A 218 -10.16 14.55 13.80
N GLY A 219 -9.09 14.74 13.02
CA GLY A 219 -7.76 15.00 13.53
C GLY A 219 -7.70 16.26 14.42
N SER A 220 -8.33 17.36 13.97
CA SER A 220 -8.45 18.59 14.78
C SER A 220 -9.16 18.31 16.11
N TYR A 221 -10.27 17.58 16.09
CA TYR A 221 -10.99 17.19 17.31
C TYR A 221 -10.09 16.38 18.26
N LEU A 222 -9.30 15.43 17.73
CA LEU A 222 -8.39 14.60 18.52
C LEU A 222 -7.26 15.42 19.15
N VAL A 223 -6.71 16.40 18.42
CA VAL A 223 -5.67 17.32 18.92
C VAL A 223 -6.26 18.22 20.02
N GLU A 224 -7.37 18.91 19.76
CA GLU A 224 -8.02 19.85 20.70
C GLU A 224 -8.39 19.20 22.05
N HIS A 225 -8.72 17.88 22.02
CA HIS A 225 -9.16 17.15 23.21
C HIS A 225 -8.08 16.24 23.82
N ASP A 226 -6.85 16.28 23.31
CA ASP A 226 -5.73 15.46 23.79
C ASP A 226 -6.04 13.96 23.86
N LEU A 227 -6.50 13.36 22.74
CA LEU A 227 -7.04 12.00 22.71
C LEU A 227 -6.09 10.94 22.19
N PHE A 228 -4.84 11.27 21.85
CA PHE A 228 -3.85 10.33 21.35
C PHE A 228 -2.43 10.68 21.79
N ASP A 229 -1.55 9.69 21.72
CA ASP A 229 -0.10 9.83 21.71
C ASP A 229 0.45 9.47 20.32
N PHE A 230 -0.21 8.52 19.63
CA PHE A 230 0.04 8.18 18.22
C PHE A 230 -1.25 8.33 17.39
N LEU A 231 -1.16 9.07 16.28
CA LEU A 231 -2.24 9.24 15.30
C LEU A 231 -1.76 8.80 13.92
N LEU A 232 -2.43 7.80 13.31
CA LEU A 232 -2.33 7.54 11.88
C LEU A 232 -3.40 8.37 11.16
N PHE A 233 -2.93 9.33 10.36
CA PHE A 233 -3.72 10.37 9.70
C PHE A 233 -3.69 10.13 8.19
N SER A 234 -4.73 9.51 7.63
CA SER A 234 -4.76 9.10 6.22
C SER A 234 -5.54 10.10 5.36
N LEU A 235 -4.93 10.52 4.26
CA LEU A 235 -5.45 11.48 3.28
C LEU A 235 -5.54 10.81 1.89
N PRO A 236 -6.65 10.09 1.59
CA PRO A 236 -6.76 9.25 0.40
C PRO A 236 -7.28 9.95 -0.86
N ASP A 237 -7.61 11.23 -0.82
CA ASP A 237 -8.26 11.90 -1.96
C ASP A 237 -7.29 12.26 -3.09
N ASN A 238 -5.96 12.37 -2.82
CA ASN A 238 -4.95 12.62 -3.84
C ASN A 238 -4.88 11.51 -4.88
N ASP A 239 -4.87 10.24 -4.45
CA ASP A 239 -4.91 9.08 -5.33
C ASP A 239 -6.13 9.10 -6.27
N THR A 240 -7.31 9.25 -5.69
CA THR A 240 -8.57 9.31 -6.47
C THR A 240 -8.61 10.50 -7.44
N HIS A 241 -8.01 11.64 -7.09
CA HIS A 241 -7.91 12.80 -7.97
C HIS A 241 -6.97 12.49 -9.15
N SER A 242 -5.81 11.93 -8.87
CA SER A 242 -4.80 11.57 -9.86
C SER A 242 -5.30 10.51 -10.84
N HIS A 243 -6.07 9.52 -10.40
CA HIS A 243 -6.72 8.55 -11.29
C HIS A 243 -7.60 9.20 -12.36
N LYS A 244 -8.18 10.36 -12.09
CA LYS A 244 -9.07 11.08 -13.02
C LYS A 244 -8.37 12.13 -13.88
N THR A 245 -7.35 12.79 -13.32
CA THR A 245 -6.72 13.96 -13.93
C THR A 245 -5.29 13.71 -14.43
N GLY A 246 -4.77 12.53 -14.15
CA GLY A 246 -3.37 12.19 -14.34
C GLY A 246 -2.47 12.73 -13.22
N PRO A 247 -1.19 12.32 -13.20
CA PRO A 247 -0.23 12.71 -12.17
C PRO A 247 -0.04 14.23 -12.05
N GLU A 248 -0.08 14.96 -13.17
CA GLU A 248 0.04 16.43 -13.20
C GLU A 248 -1.05 17.17 -12.39
N GLY A 249 -2.21 16.54 -12.22
CA GLY A 249 -3.30 17.07 -11.40
C GLY A 249 -3.04 17.02 -9.89
N GLN A 250 -2.01 16.30 -9.44
CA GLN A 250 -1.75 16.12 -8.01
C GLN A 250 -1.41 17.41 -7.26
N VAL A 251 -0.86 18.42 -7.92
CA VAL A 251 -0.56 19.71 -7.28
C VAL A 251 -1.80 20.31 -6.58
N GLU A 252 -2.99 20.15 -7.19
CA GLU A 252 -4.24 20.63 -6.60
C GLU A 252 -4.68 19.78 -5.40
N SER A 253 -4.62 18.46 -5.50
CA SER A 253 -5.00 17.55 -4.41
C SER A 253 -4.00 17.57 -3.26
N ILE A 254 -2.69 17.72 -3.53
CA ILE A 254 -1.65 17.94 -2.52
C ILE A 254 -1.94 19.23 -1.73
N ALA A 255 -2.31 20.32 -2.42
CA ALA A 255 -2.74 21.55 -1.75
C ALA A 255 -4.01 21.31 -0.88
N GLY A 256 -4.84 20.34 -1.24
CA GLY A 256 -5.96 19.87 -0.41
C GLY A 256 -5.49 19.19 0.86
N ALA A 257 -4.59 18.22 0.73
CA ALA A 257 -3.98 17.50 1.83
C ALA A 257 -3.22 18.44 2.80
N ASP A 258 -2.47 19.39 2.25
CA ASP A 258 -1.74 20.41 3.02
C ASP A 258 -2.67 21.27 3.89
N ARG A 259 -3.85 21.64 3.37
CA ARG A 259 -4.85 22.36 4.18
C ARG A 259 -5.34 21.56 5.37
N GLU A 260 -5.45 20.24 5.27
CA GLU A 260 -5.87 19.40 6.40
C GLU A 260 -4.72 19.21 7.41
N LEU A 261 -3.45 19.23 6.97
CA LEU A 261 -2.28 19.30 7.85
C LEU A 261 -2.20 20.66 8.56
N GLN A 262 -2.44 21.78 7.85
CA GLN A 262 -2.54 23.10 8.47
C GLN A 262 -3.66 23.16 9.50
N ARG A 263 -4.82 22.57 9.20
CA ARG A 263 -5.94 22.48 10.15
C ARG A 263 -5.57 21.72 11.42
N LEU A 264 -4.75 20.66 11.30
CA LEU A 264 -4.23 19.94 12.45
C LEU A 264 -3.33 20.82 13.31
N ALA A 265 -2.44 21.59 12.67
CA ALA A 265 -1.57 22.55 13.34
C ALA A 265 -2.37 23.69 14.01
N ASP A 266 -3.38 24.21 13.35
CA ASP A 266 -4.24 25.28 13.91
C ASP A 266 -4.97 24.81 15.17
N ALA A 267 -5.42 23.54 15.20
CA ALA A 267 -6.04 22.93 16.39
C ALA A 267 -5.09 22.83 17.59
N ALA A 268 -3.78 22.80 17.36
CA ALA A 268 -2.75 22.83 18.40
C ALA A 268 -2.35 24.27 18.81
N GLY A 269 -2.93 25.31 18.19
CA GLY A 269 -2.60 26.71 18.44
C GLY A 269 -1.62 27.31 17.43
N GLY A 270 -1.41 26.68 16.30
CA GLY A 270 -0.54 27.09 15.19
C GLY A 270 0.64 26.13 14.97
N MET A 271 1.35 26.33 13.87
CA MET A 271 2.41 25.42 13.42
C MET A 271 3.54 25.25 14.45
N ASP A 272 3.99 26.32 15.07
CA ASP A 272 5.08 26.27 16.07
C ASP A 272 4.63 25.50 17.32
N ALA A 273 3.42 25.73 17.81
CA ALA A 273 2.85 25.00 18.94
C ALA A 273 2.63 23.51 18.60
N PHE A 274 2.22 23.21 17.37
CA PHE A 274 2.09 21.86 16.88
C PHE A 274 3.43 21.13 16.89
N LEU A 275 4.49 21.71 16.33
CA LEU A 275 5.82 21.12 16.26
C LEU A 275 6.53 21.03 17.63
N GLU A 276 6.15 21.90 18.60
CA GLU A 276 6.62 21.77 19.98
C GLU A 276 6.04 20.51 20.66
N ALA A 277 4.75 20.23 20.45
CA ALA A 277 4.02 19.13 21.11
C ALA A 277 4.06 17.81 20.32
N HIS A 278 4.22 17.84 19.00
CA HIS A 278 4.12 16.69 18.11
C HIS A 278 5.36 16.54 17.23
N ALA A 279 5.73 15.30 17.00
CA ALA A 279 6.55 14.88 15.88
C ALA A 279 5.62 14.46 14.73
N ILE A 280 6.09 14.54 13.50
CA ILE A 280 5.30 14.15 12.33
C ILE A 280 6.16 13.34 11.35
N ILE A 281 5.53 12.30 10.77
CA ILE A 281 6.01 11.62 9.56
C ILE A 281 4.94 11.87 8.49
N VAL A 282 5.32 12.41 7.33
CA VAL A 282 4.46 12.54 6.15
C VAL A 282 5.02 11.66 5.05
N MET A 283 4.18 10.85 4.41
CA MET A 283 4.63 9.93 3.39
C MET A 283 3.59 9.67 2.31
N GLY A 284 4.07 9.22 1.14
CA GLY A 284 3.28 8.53 0.13
C GLY A 284 3.45 7.02 0.27
N ASP A 285 2.44 6.26 -0.06
CA ASP A 285 2.53 4.80 -0.10
C ASP A 285 3.01 4.27 -1.46
N HIS A 286 2.73 5.00 -2.54
CA HIS A 286 3.21 4.79 -3.91
C HIS A 286 3.15 6.11 -4.69
N SER A 287 3.63 6.10 -5.96
CA SER A 287 3.41 7.14 -6.94
C SER A 287 2.35 6.74 -7.95
N GLN A 288 2.17 7.56 -8.99
CA GLN A 288 1.29 7.30 -10.11
C GLN A 288 1.92 7.73 -11.43
N VAL A 289 1.55 7.03 -12.52
CA VAL A 289 1.96 7.34 -13.89
C VAL A 289 0.76 7.57 -14.78
N LEU A 290 0.94 8.37 -15.84
CA LEU A 290 -0.07 8.56 -16.87
C LEU A 290 -0.32 7.25 -17.64
N ILE A 291 -1.58 6.92 -17.84
CA ILE A 291 -2.00 5.74 -18.61
C ILE A 291 -2.44 6.16 -20.01
N GLU A 292 -1.86 5.51 -21.00
CA GLU A 292 -2.10 5.75 -22.44
C GLU A 292 -2.90 4.62 -23.08
N ASP A 293 -2.76 3.37 -22.57
CA ASP A 293 -3.42 2.19 -23.13
C ASP A 293 -3.72 1.14 -22.03
N ARG A 294 -4.48 0.12 -22.40
CA ARG A 294 -5.00 -0.89 -21.48
C ARG A 294 -4.77 -2.32 -21.96
N ILE A 295 -4.71 -3.25 -21.03
CA ILE A 295 -4.54 -4.68 -21.24
C ILE A 295 -5.80 -5.41 -20.78
N SER A 296 -6.45 -6.16 -21.67
CA SER A 296 -7.60 -7.00 -21.35
C SER A 296 -7.16 -8.43 -21.06
N LEU A 297 -7.08 -8.82 -19.77
CA LEU A 297 -6.75 -10.20 -19.41
C LEU A 297 -7.82 -11.20 -19.86
N GLY A 298 -9.08 -10.79 -19.89
CA GLY A 298 -10.16 -11.64 -20.37
C GLY A 298 -10.04 -11.99 -21.86
N GLU A 299 -9.47 -11.10 -22.67
CA GLU A 299 -9.17 -11.36 -24.08
C GLU A 299 -7.88 -12.14 -24.24
N ALA A 300 -6.81 -11.75 -23.54
CA ALA A 300 -5.51 -12.41 -23.60
C ALA A 300 -5.58 -13.90 -23.22
N PHE A 301 -6.35 -14.22 -22.18
CA PHE A 301 -6.50 -15.58 -21.66
C PHE A 301 -7.80 -16.26 -22.07
N ALA A 302 -8.45 -15.83 -23.16
CA ALA A 302 -9.72 -16.41 -23.66
C ALA A 302 -9.63 -17.88 -24.10
N ALA A 303 -8.44 -18.42 -24.32
CA ALA A 303 -8.23 -19.82 -24.66
C ALA A 303 -8.54 -20.76 -23.49
N TRP A 304 -8.48 -20.27 -22.27
CA TRP A 304 -8.73 -21.05 -21.04
C TRP A 304 -10.10 -20.73 -20.46
N LYS A 305 -10.62 -21.68 -19.67
CA LYS A 305 -11.86 -21.47 -18.92
C LYS A 305 -11.58 -20.63 -17.68
N VAL A 306 -11.73 -19.32 -17.82
CA VAL A 306 -11.51 -18.35 -16.74
C VAL A 306 -12.63 -18.44 -15.71
N ARG A 307 -12.30 -18.49 -14.43
CA ARG A 307 -13.22 -18.43 -13.28
C ARG A 307 -14.07 -17.15 -13.34
N ARG A 308 -15.37 -17.28 -13.27
CA ARG A 308 -16.28 -16.14 -13.22
C ARG A 308 -16.24 -15.47 -11.84
N PRO A 309 -16.44 -14.13 -11.76
CA PRO A 309 -16.48 -13.39 -10.50
C PRO A 309 -17.47 -13.94 -9.47
N VAL A 310 -18.64 -14.40 -9.94
CA VAL A 310 -19.70 -15.00 -9.12
C VAL A 310 -20.21 -16.29 -9.77
N GLY A 311 -20.77 -17.17 -8.95
CA GLY A 311 -21.29 -18.47 -9.38
C GLY A 311 -20.36 -19.64 -9.05
N PRO A 312 -20.74 -20.88 -9.43
CA PRO A 312 -19.95 -22.08 -9.19
C PRO A 312 -18.67 -22.11 -10.03
N GLU A 313 -17.69 -22.90 -9.64
CA GLU A 313 -16.41 -23.05 -10.37
C GLU A 313 -16.57 -23.70 -11.76
N ASP A 314 -17.47 -24.64 -11.90
CA ASP A 314 -17.85 -25.33 -13.15
C ASP A 314 -16.66 -25.69 -14.07
N GLY A 315 -15.59 -26.27 -13.47
CA GLY A 315 -14.40 -26.71 -14.21
C GLY A 315 -13.57 -25.54 -14.75
N ALA A 316 -13.47 -24.41 -14.03
CA ALA A 316 -12.57 -23.34 -14.35
C ALA A 316 -11.11 -23.83 -14.26
N GLU A 317 -10.30 -23.44 -15.24
CA GLU A 317 -8.87 -23.80 -15.31
C GLU A 317 -8.00 -22.77 -14.59
N ILE A 318 -8.36 -21.50 -14.71
CA ILE A 318 -7.59 -20.36 -14.15
C ILE A 318 -8.50 -19.28 -13.55
N ALA A 319 -7.94 -18.51 -12.63
CA ALA A 319 -8.49 -17.21 -12.22
C ALA A 319 -7.54 -16.09 -12.62
N VAL A 320 -8.09 -14.98 -13.13
CA VAL A 320 -7.34 -13.77 -13.45
C VAL A 320 -7.76 -12.63 -12.52
N CYS A 321 -6.81 -11.93 -11.96
CA CYS A 321 -7.02 -10.92 -10.92
C CYS A 321 -6.33 -9.61 -11.34
N PRO A 322 -6.93 -8.80 -12.24
CA PRO A 322 -6.39 -7.51 -12.60
C PRO A 322 -6.48 -6.53 -11.43
N ALA A 323 -5.45 -5.74 -11.25
CA ALA A 323 -5.36 -4.70 -10.23
C ALA A 323 -4.48 -3.55 -10.75
N GLN A 324 -5.07 -2.68 -11.54
CA GLN A 324 -4.39 -1.52 -12.13
C GLN A 324 -3.15 -1.94 -12.94
N ARG A 325 -1.91 -1.59 -12.53
CA ARG A 325 -0.69 -1.93 -13.26
C ARG A 325 -0.03 -3.24 -12.83
N SER A 326 -0.71 -4.03 -12.02
CA SER A 326 -0.35 -5.41 -11.70
C SER A 326 -1.51 -6.36 -11.94
N ALA A 327 -1.22 -7.65 -12.07
CA ALA A 327 -2.24 -8.68 -12.09
C ALA A 327 -1.71 -9.99 -11.51
N GLY A 328 -2.63 -10.80 -10.95
CA GLY A 328 -2.35 -12.17 -10.52
C GLY A 328 -3.08 -13.18 -11.39
N LEU A 329 -2.42 -14.26 -11.78
CA LEU A 329 -3.04 -15.43 -12.39
C LEU A 329 -2.91 -16.62 -11.43
N TYR A 330 -4.00 -17.34 -11.25
CA TYR A 330 -4.07 -18.52 -10.39
C TYR A 330 -4.49 -19.71 -11.21
N VAL A 331 -3.73 -20.80 -11.15
CA VAL A 331 -4.14 -22.09 -11.70
C VAL A 331 -5.13 -22.70 -10.70
N ILE A 332 -6.33 -23.04 -11.17
CA ILE A 332 -7.39 -23.69 -10.38
C ILE A 332 -7.35 -25.18 -10.62
N ASP A 333 -7.10 -25.60 -11.87
CA ASP A 333 -6.92 -27.00 -12.24
C ASP A 333 -5.51 -27.49 -11.87
N GLU A 334 -5.34 -27.84 -10.62
CA GLU A 334 -4.06 -28.28 -10.05
C GLU A 334 -3.49 -29.55 -10.74
N GLU A 335 -4.36 -30.41 -11.32
CA GLU A 335 -3.90 -31.62 -12.03
C GLU A 335 -3.17 -31.27 -13.33
N ARG A 336 -3.52 -30.11 -13.92
CA ARG A 336 -2.89 -29.62 -15.15
C ARG A 336 -1.89 -28.49 -14.93
N ARG A 337 -1.51 -28.22 -13.70
CA ARG A 337 -0.64 -27.09 -13.34
C ARG A 337 0.65 -27.07 -14.16
N ASP A 338 1.35 -28.22 -14.26
CA ASP A 338 2.65 -28.29 -14.96
C ASP A 338 2.51 -28.08 -16.48
N GLU A 339 1.33 -28.38 -17.05
CA GLU A 339 0.99 -28.09 -18.44
C GLU A 339 0.63 -26.62 -18.64
N LEU A 340 -0.25 -26.08 -17.79
CA LEU A 340 -0.84 -24.76 -17.92
C LEU A 340 0.18 -23.62 -17.67
N LEU A 341 1.04 -23.75 -16.66
CA LEU A 341 1.94 -22.64 -16.29
C LEU A 341 2.85 -22.17 -17.44
N PRO A 342 3.54 -23.06 -18.19
CA PRO A 342 4.37 -22.62 -19.33
C PRO A 342 3.55 -21.93 -20.43
N GLU A 343 2.33 -22.42 -20.71
CA GLU A 343 1.45 -21.82 -21.72
C GLU A 343 0.98 -20.42 -21.27
N LEU A 344 0.61 -20.26 -19.99
CA LEU A 344 0.19 -18.97 -19.42
C LEU A 344 1.34 -17.96 -19.45
N VAL A 345 2.56 -18.38 -19.12
CA VAL A 345 3.77 -17.53 -19.24
C VAL A 345 3.97 -17.08 -20.67
N GLY A 346 3.91 -18.00 -21.65
CA GLY A 346 4.03 -17.66 -23.07
C GLY A 346 3.01 -16.64 -23.51
N THR A 347 1.73 -16.88 -23.18
CA THR A 347 0.62 -15.95 -23.52
C THR A 347 0.80 -14.58 -22.84
N ALA A 348 1.22 -14.54 -21.58
CA ALA A 348 1.48 -13.28 -20.89
C ALA A 348 2.58 -12.47 -21.58
N LEU A 349 3.68 -13.11 -21.99
CA LEU A 349 4.79 -12.45 -22.69
C LEU A 349 4.43 -11.97 -24.09
N GLU A 350 3.49 -12.64 -24.76
CA GLU A 350 2.97 -12.21 -26.07
C GLU A 350 1.90 -11.11 -25.96
N THR A 351 1.39 -10.84 -24.75
CA THR A 351 0.34 -9.83 -24.52
C THR A 351 0.96 -8.43 -24.54
N PRO A 352 0.59 -7.54 -25.47
CA PRO A 352 1.11 -6.18 -25.52
C PRO A 352 0.87 -5.42 -24.22
N GLY A 353 1.88 -4.72 -23.74
CA GLY A 353 1.81 -3.93 -22.50
C GLY A 353 2.18 -4.71 -21.24
N VAL A 354 2.33 -6.04 -21.29
CA VAL A 354 2.95 -6.82 -20.19
C VAL A 354 4.46 -6.65 -20.28
N ASP A 355 5.07 -6.18 -19.19
CA ASP A 355 6.51 -5.96 -19.08
C ASP A 355 7.21 -7.17 -18.45
N LEU A 356 6.77 -7.55 -17.26
CA LEU A 356 7.37 -8.63 -16.48
C LEU A 356 6.33 -9.70 -16.12
N VAL A 357 6.77 -10.96 -16.22
CA VAL A 357 6.04 -12.13 -15.70
C VAL A 357 6.88 -12.75 -14.58
N LEU A 358 6.34 -12.75 -13.36
CA LEU A 358 7.02 -13.21 -12.17
C LEU A 358 6.36 -14.47 -11.62
N ARG A 359 7.14 -15.44 -11.16
CA ARG A 359 6.67 -16.65 -10.50
C ARG A 359 7.67 -17.16 -9.47
N HIS A 360 7.21 -18.00 -8.58
CA HIS A 360 8.08 -18.83 -7.73
C HIS A 360 8.23 -20.21 -8.36
N ASP A 361 9.47 -20.69 -8.50
CA ASP A 361 9.78 -21.96 -9.15
C ASP A 361 11.00 -22.60 -8.48
N ASP A 362 10.82 -23.80 -7.92
CA ASP A 362 11.87 -24.62 -7.29
C ASP A 362 12.77 -23.85 -6.29
N GLY A 363 12.13 -23.03 -5.43
CA GLY A 363 12.85 -22.26 -4.40
C GLY A 363 13.51 -20.98 -4.91
N GLU A 364 13.26 -20.58 -6.15
CA GLU A 364 13.75 -19.34 -6.76
C GLU A 364 12.59 -18.45 -7.20
N ALA A 365 12.78 -17.14 -7.14
CA ALA A 365 11.99 -16.21 -7.92
C ALA A 365 12.47 -16.21 -9.36
N VAL A 366 11.55 -16.28 -10.29
CA VAL A 366 11.81 -16.27 -11.72
C VAL A 366 11.07 -15.11 -12.34
N ILE A 367 11.79 -14.25 -13.03
CA ILE A 367 11.22 -13.13 -13.78
C ILE A 367 11.57 -13.31 -15.25
N THR A 368 10.55 -13.25 -16.08
CA THR A 368 10.70 -13.36 -17.54
C THR A 368 10.15 -12.11 -18.20
N SER A 369 10.85 -11.61 -19.20
CA SER A 369 10.45 -10.49 -20.04
C SER A 369 10.89 -10.72 -21.50
N ALA A 370 10.66 -9.74 -22.36
CA ALA A 370 11.23 -9.76 -23.72
C ALA A 370 12.76 -9.79 -23.76
N GLN A 371 13.44 -9.45 -22.64
CA GLN A 371 14.89 -9.41 -22.51
C GLN A 371 15.50 -10.77 -22.12
N GLY A 372 14.68 -11.75 -21.72
CA GLY A 372 15.13 -13.06 -21.29
C GLY A 372 14.53 -13.53 -19.96
N GLU A 373 15.25 -14.36 -19.23
CA GLU A 373 14.84 -14.90 -17.92
C GLU A 373 15.92 -14.62 -16.87
N LEU A 374 15.49 -14.12 -15.71
CA LEU A 374 16.31 -13.91 -14.53
C LEU A 374 15.79 -14.79 -13.40
N ARG A 375 16.70 -15.47 -12.69
CA ARG A 375 16.40 -16.28 -11.51
C ARG A 375 17.21 -15.83 -10.32
N PHE A 376 16.59 -15.79 -9.14
CA PHE A 376 17.29 -15.42 -7.91
C PHE A 376 16.64 -16.00 -6.66
N ALA A 377 17.47 -16.14 -5.62
CA ALA A 377 17.07 -16.57 -4.29
C ALA A 377 17.91 -15.85 -3.22
N PRO A 378 17.42 -15.74 -1.97
CA PRO A 378 18.23 -15.23 -0.85
C PRO A 378 19.49 -16.03 -0.58
N ASP A 379 20.34 -15.49 0.30
CA ASP A 379 21.55 -16.12 0.84
C ASP A 379 22.66 -16.39 -0.21
N GLY A 380 22.75 -15.56 -1.26
CA GLY A 380 23.78 -15.66 -2.30
C GLY A 380 24.93 -14.66 -2.12
N PRO A 381 25.85 -14.59 -3.12
CA PRO A 381 27.08 -13.80 -3.02
C PRO A 381 26.92 -12.30 -3.34
N LEU A 382 25.79 -11.87 -3.90
CA LEU A 382 25.55 -10.47 -4.27
C LEU A 382 24.74 -9.76 -3.20
N ALA A 383 25.16 -8.59 -2.77
CA ALA A 383 24.46 -7.77 -1.81
C ALA A 383 23.64 -6.68 -2.50
N ASP A 384 22.36 -6.55 -2.18
CA ASP A 384 21.58 -5.39 -2.58
C ASP A 384 21.96 -4.13 -1.77
N VAL A 385 21.41 -2.99 -2.15
CA VAL A 385 21.70 -1.71 -1.48
C VAL A 385 21.28 -1.65 -0.02
N ARG A 386 20.38 -2.56 0.42
CA ARG A 386 19.89 -2.65 1.81
C ARG A 386 20.60 -3.72 2.63
N GLY A 387 21.56 -4.44 2.03
CA GLY A 387 22.35 -5.50 2.66
C GLY A 387 21.70 -6.88 2.61
N GLY A 388 20.58 -7.05 1.89
CA GLY A 388 20.05 -8.37 1.53
C GLY A 388 21.01 -9.08 0.60
N THR A 389 21.20 -10.41 0.76
CA THR A 389 22.15 -11.18 -0.05
C THR A 389 21.41 -12.12 -0.99
N TRP A 390 21.88 -12.20 -2.25
CA TRP A 390 21.16 -12.84 -3.34
C TRP A 390 22.07 -13.72 -4.19
N SER A 391 21.58 -14.89 -4.54
CA SER A 391 22.06 -15.68 -5.67
C SER A 391 21.28 -15.24 -6.90
N VAL A 392 21.96 -14.73 -7.92
CA VAL A 392 21.31 -14.21 -9.15
C VAL A 392 21.96 -14.88 -10.36
N ARG A 393 21.13 -15.37 -11.28
CA ARG A 393 21.57 -16.01 -12.54
C ARG A 393 20.61 -15.71 -13.69
N GLY A 394 21.11 -15.77 -14.93
CA GLY A 394 20.33 -15.44 -16.15
C GLY A 394 20.58 -14.03 -16.64
N ASP A 395 19.57 -13.44 -17.28
CA ASP A 395 19.70 -12.17 -18.00
C ASP A 395 19.42 -10.97 -17.08
N PHE A 396 20.47 -10.28 -16.69
CA PHE A 396 20.38 -9.06 -15.84
C PHE A 396 19.56 -7.94 -16.50
N ALA A 397 19.49 -7.94 -17.84
CA ALA A 397 18.70 -6.98 -18.60
C ALA A 397 17.19 -7.05 -18.29
N VAL A 398 16.68 -8.16 -17.77
CA VAL A 398 15.26 -8.34 -17.38
C VAL A 398 14.80 -7.31 -16.34
N LEU A 399 15.67 -6.96 -15.40
CA LEU A 399 15.43 -5.95 -14.36
C LEU A 399 16.43 -4.79 -14.46
N GLU A 400 17.10 -4.63 -15.59
CA GLU A 400 18.16 -3.63 -15.77
C GLU A 400 19.18 -3.63 -14.62
N LEU A 401 19.52 -4.84 -14.11
CA LEU A 401 20.41 -4.99 -12.98
C LEU A 401 21.83 -4.56 -13.35
N GLN A 402 22.40 -3.77 -12.48
CA GLN A 402 23.80 -3.42 -12.45
C GLN A 402 24.50 -4.23 -11.34
N SER A 403 25.76 -4.59 -11.55
CA SER A 403 26.54 -5.31 -10.55
C SER A 403 27.98 -4.82 -10.53
N ALA A 404 28.48 -4.45 -9.35
CA ALA A 404 29.86 -4.06 -9.14
C ALA A 404 30.29 -4.37 -7.68
N HIS A 405 31.54 -4.83 -7.52
CA HIS A 405 32.16 -5.06 -6.21
C HIS A 405 31.36 -5.95 -5.25
N GLY A 406 30.62 -6.92 -5.80
CA GLY A 406 29.74 -7.79 -5.02
C GLY A 406 28.36 -7.17 -4.69
N GLY A 407 28.10 -5.95 -5.15
CA GLY A 407 26.78 -5.32 -5.06
C GLY A 407 25.92 -5.60 -6.29
N VAL A 408 24.59 -5.53 -6.12
CA VAL A 408 23.58 -5.62 -7.18
C VAL A 408 22.46 -4.62 -6.94
N TRP A 409 22.05 -3.88 -7.98
CA TRP A 409 20.97 -2.89 -7.91
C TRP A 409 20.35 -2.64 -9.29
N SER A 410 19.22 -1.97 -9.30
CA SER A 410 18.58 -1.42 -10.50
C SER A 410 18.07 -0.02 -10.21
N ASP A 411 18.28 0.89 -11.15
CA ASP A 411 17.74 2.25 -11.06
C ASP A 411 16.27 2.32 -11.51
N GLU A 412 15.88 1.45 -12.45
CA GLU A 412 14.51 1.40 -12.98
C GLU A 412 13.56 0.53 -12.16
N TYR A 413 14.11 -0.45 -11.42
CA TYR A 413 13.35 -1.33 -10.54
C TYR A 413 13.96 -1.30 -9.12
N PRO A 414 13.73 -0.25 -8.33
CA PRO A 414 14.37 -0.09 -7.02
C PRO A 414 13.93 -1.19 -6.05
N ASP A 415 14.87 -1.70 -5.24
CA ASP A 415 14.67 -2.84 -4.30
C ASP A 415 14.04 -4.08 -4.97
N ALA A 416 14.31 -4.28 -6.28
CA ALA A 416 13.57 -5.22 -7.12
C ALA A 416 13.60 -6.66 -6.60
N LEU A 417 14.78 -7.14 -6.17
CA LEU A 417 14.94 -8.53 -5.75
C LEU A 417 14.12 -8.83 -4.50
N ALA A 418 14.20 -7.96 -3.49
CA ALA A 418 13.46 -8.14 -2.24
C ALA A 418 11.93 -7.99 -2.45
N ARG A 419 11.50 -7.02 -3.26
CA ARG A 419 10.08 -6.78 -3.56
C ARG A 419 9.47 -7.93 -4.36
N ALA A 420 10.14 -8.36 -5.42
CA ALA A 420 9.68 -9.48 -6.24
C ALA A 420 9.68 -10.79 -5.47
N TRP A 421 10.74 -11.06 -4.68
CA TRP A 421 10.80 -12.24 -3.82
C TRP A 421 9.60 -12.31 -2.87
N ALA A 422 9.35 -11.26 -2.11
CA ALA A 422 8.23 -11.20 -1.17
C ALA A 422 6.87 -11.40 -1.85
N ALA A 423 6.70 -10.87 -3.07
CA ALA A 423 5.47 -11.01 -3.82
C ALA A 423 5.25 -12.44 -4.34
N VAL A 424 6.27 -13.09 -4.93
CA VAL A 424 6.11 -14.44 -5.49
C VAL A 424 6.12 -15.54 -4.44
N THR A 425 6.70 -15.29 -3.25
CA THR A 425 6.70 -16.24 -2.12
C THR A 425 5.51 -16.05 -1.18
N CYS A 426 4.70 -15.00 -1.38
CA CYS A 426 3.48 -14.79 -0.60
C CYS A 426 2.47 -15.94 -0.85
N PRO A 427 2.06 -16.69 0.19
CA PRO A 427 1.18 -17.87 0.04
C PRO A 427 -0.19 -17.57 -0.58
N THR A 428 -0.64 -16.33 -0.53
CA THR A 428 -1.92 -15.87 -1.09
C THR A 428 -1.78 -15.29 -2.50
N SER A 429 -0.56 -15.12 -2.99
CA SER A 429 -0.29 -14.62 -4.35
C SER A 429 -0.72 -15.59 -5.45
N GLY A 430 -0.80 -15.05 -6.67
CA GLY A 430 -0.99 -15.84 -7.89
C GLY A 430 0.19 -16.75 -8.19
N ASP A 431 -0.04 -17.77 -9.01
CA ASP A 431 1.01 -18.61 -9.58
C ASP A 431 1.91 -17.83 -10.54
N LEU A 432 1.30 -16.84 -11.21
CA LEU A 432 2.00 -15.80 -11.96
C LEU A 432 1.57 -14.43 -11.46
N LEU A 433 2.52 -13.51 -11.38
CA LEU A 433 2.28 -12.09 -11.21
C LEU A 433 2.71 -11.37 -12.48
N LEU A 434 1.91 -10.41 -12.92
CA LEU A 434 2.20 -9.60 -14.09
C LEU A 434 2.45 -8.15 -13.64
N SER A 435 3.44 -7.51 -14.24
CA SER A 435 3.73 -6.08 -14.12
C SER A 435 3.56 -5.44 -15.48
N ALA A 436 2.77 -4.36 -15.56
CA ALA A 436 2.55 -3.66 -16.81
C ALA A 436 3.71 -2.72 -17.16
N ALA A 437 3.98 -2.59 -18.45
CA ALA A 437 4.93 -1.61 -19.00
C ALA A 437 4.46 -0.17 -18.71
N PRO A 438 5.38 0.83 -18.69
CA PRO A 438 4.99 2.23 -18.57
C PRO A 438 3.89 2.61 -19.58
N GLY A 439 2.90 3.39 -19.12
CA GLY A 439 1.76 3.80 -19.93
C GLY A 439 0.63 2.76 -20.06
N TYR A 440 0.79 1.53 -19.59
CA TYR A 440 -0.22 0.49 -19.63
C TYR A 440 -0.80 0.14 -18.27
N GLU A 441 -2.08 -0.27 -18.24
CA GLU A 441 -2.72 -0.89 -17.09
C GLU A 441 -3.64 -2.04 -17.46
N PHE A 442 -3.96 -2.92 -16.52
CA PHE A 442 -4.92 -4.00 -16.70
C PHE A 442 -6.34 -3.50 -16.43
N THR A 443 -7.24 -3.66 -17.42
CA THR A 443 -8.66 -3.38 -17.25
C THR A 443 -9.24 -4.25 -16.13
N ASP A 444 -9.98 -3.64 -15.21
CA ASP A 444 -10.60 -4.37 -14.10
C ASP A 444 -11.79 -5.25 -14.53
N TRP A 445 -12.31 -6.07 -13.62
CA TRP A 445 -13.45 -6.95 -13.86
C TRP A 445 -14.75 -6.21 -14.19
N GLY A 446 -14.85 -4.94 -13.91
CA GLY A 446 -15.98 -4.08 -14.28
C GLY A 446 -15.81 -3.39 -15.61
N GLY A 447 -14.66 -3.56 -16.27
CA GLY A 447 -14.29 -2.88 -17.49
C GLY A 447 -13.84 -1.43 -17.27
N ALA A 448 -13.53 -1.04 -16.01
CA ALA A 448 -12.98 0.27 -15.74
C ALA A 448 -11.46 0.27 -16.01
N ASP A 449 -10.98 1.41 -16.47
CA ASP A 449 -9.58 1.75 -16.66
C ASP A 449 -9.36 3.24 -16.37
N HIS A 450 -8.10 3.67 -16.36
CA HIS A 450 -7.69 5.05 -16.10
C HIS A 450 -6.99 5.68 -17.30
N VAL A 451 -7.28 5.23 -18.52
CA VAL A 451 -6.69 5.79 -19.74
C VAL A 451 -6.95 7.30 -19.80
N GLY A 452 -5.87 8.10 -19.91
CA GLY A 452 -5.89 9.56 -19.80
C GLY A 452 -5.79 10.09 -18.37
N GLY A 453 -5.80 9.22 -17.36
CA GLY A 453 -5.59 9.50 -15.94
C GLY A 453 -4.33 8.84 -15.40
N GLY A 454 -4.18 8.81 -14.08
CA GLY A 454 -3.07 8.16 -13.38
C GLY A 454 -3.39 6.73 -12.96
N SER A 455 -2.37 5.87 -12.88
CA SER A 455 -2.47 4.54 -12.30
C SER A 455 -1.12 4.09 -11.71
N HIS A 456 -1.14 2.98 -10.96
CA HIS A 456 0.01 2.45 -10.21
C HIS A 456 -0.09 0.93 -10.05
N GLY A 457 0.92 0.28 -9.48
CA GLY A 457 0.88 -1.15 -9.18
C GLY A 457 2.03 -1.94 -9.75
N SER A 458 2.83 -1.39 -10.67
CA SER A 458 3.93 -2.10 -11.30
C SER A 458 5.17 -2.19 -10.40
N LEU A 459 6.17 -2.96 -10.84
CA LEU A 459 7.48 -3.03 -10.17
C LEU A 459 8.36 -1.82 -10.53
N HIS A 460 8.05 -1.10 -11.60
CA HIS A 460 8.82 0.01 -12.14
C HIS A 460 8.91 1.20 -11.16
N ARG A 461 10.02 1.93 -11.19
CA ARG A 461 10.28 3.08 -10.30
C ARG A 461 9.20 4.16 -10.35
N SER A 462 8.61 4.37 -11.52
CA SER A 462 7.65 5.45 -11.77
C SER A 462 6.41 5.43 -10.89
N ASP A 463 5.98 4.25 -10.46
CA ASP A 463 4.86 4.07 -9.53
C ASP A 463 5.27 3.44 -8.19
N SER A 464 6.58 3.19 -8.00
CA SER A 464 7.14 2.59 -6.79
C SER A 464 7.90 3.56 -5.89
N GLN A 465 8.35 4.71 -6.40
CA GLN A 465 9.04 5.72 -5.60
C GLN A 465 8.03 6.73 -5.04
N GLY A 466 7.94 6.80 -3.71
CA GLY A 466 7.12 7.76 -2.98
C GLY A 466 7.98 8.71 -2.16
N VAL A 467 7.31 9.63 -1.48
CA VAL A 467 7.94 10.56 -0.53
C VAL A 467 7.98 9.97 0.88
N LEU A 468 8.99 10.35 1.66
CA LEU A 468 9.04 10.15 3.10
C LEU A 468 9.67 11.37 3.75
N LEU A 469 8.96 11.99 4.67
CA LEU A 469 9.36 13.19 5.38
C LEU A 469 9.14 12.97 6.87
N TRP A 470 10.08 13.35 7.70
CA TRP A 470 9.88 13.34 9.16
C TRP A 470 10.46 14.57 9.84
N CYS A 471 9.78 15.03 10.88
CA CYS A 471 10.18 16.17 11.71
C CYS A 471 9.95 15.84 13.19
N GLY A 472 10.94 16.08 14.03
CA GLY A 472 10.89 15.82 15.47
C GLY A 472 10.94 14.34 15.87
N THR A 473 11.22 13.44 14.95
CA THR A 473 11.41 12.01 15.11
C THR A 473 12.42 11.50 14.09
N GLY A 474 12.75 10.21 14.13
CA GLY A 474 13.62 9.57 13.15
C GLY A 474 15.09 10.04 13.23
N PRO A 475 15.95 9.55 12.33
CA PRO A 475 17.34 9.96 12.27
C PRO A 475 17.48 11.38 11.72
N ASP A 476 18.57 12.08 12.10
CA ASP A 476 18.81 13.48 11.71
C ASP A 476 19.17 13.66 10.23
N ARG A 477 19.36 12.58 9.46
CA ARG A 477 19.79 12.62 8.05
C ARG A 477 19.12 11.53 7.24
N ARG A 478 18.83 11.81 5.96
CA ARG A 478 18.31 10.82 5.01
C ARG A 478 19.31 9.68 4.76
N GLU A 479 20.60 9.98 4.81
CA GLU A 479 21.70 9.03 4.57
C GLU A 479 21.90 8.02 5.71
N ALA A 480 21.09 8.08 6.79
CA ALA A 480 21.10 7.07 7.84
C ALA A 480 20.74 5.66 7.29
N ARG A 481 20.09 5.61 6.11
CA ARG A 481 19.85 4.38 5.35
C ARG A 481 20.24 4.60 3.89
N PRO A 482 20.84 3.59 3.22
CA PRO A 482 21.20 3.69 1.81
C PRO A 482 19.97 3.76 0.89
N GLN A 483 18.84 3.18 1.29
CA GLN A 483 17.55 3.24 0.61
C GLN A 483 16.42 3.10 1.62
N TRP A 484 15.44 3.98 1.55
CA TRP A 484 14.23 3.94 2.37
C TRP A 484 13.12 3.15 1.66
N THR A 485 12.31 2.44 2.44
CA THR A 485 11.16 1.68 1.95
C THR A 485 9.99 1.80 2.94
N LEU A 486 8.78 1.45 2.52
CA LEU A 486 7.61 1.41 3.41
C LEU A 486 7.81 0.52 4.64
N ARG A 487 8.66 -0.51 4.54
CA ARG A 487 9.00 -1.41 5.66
C ARG A 487 9.70 -0.71 6.82
N ASP A 488 10.29 0.46 6.58
CA ASP A 488 11.01 1.21 7.61
C ASP A 488 10.09 2.03 8.52
N VAL A 489 8.84 2.29 8.09
CA VAL A 489 7.92 3.21 8.76
C VAL A 489 7.44 2.67 10.12
N ALA A 490 6.95 1.43 10.18
CA ALA A 490 6.52 0.85 11.45
C ALA A 490 7.66 0.74 12.48
N PRO A 491 8.89 0.34 12.12
CA PRO A 491 10.05 0.45 12.99
C PRO A 491 10.32 1.88 13.48
N MET A 492 10.24 2.91 12.61
CA MET A 492 10.40 4.31 13.00
C MET A 492 9.36 4.72 14.06
N VAL A 493 8.09 4.34 13.84
CA VAL A 493 7.01 4.62 14.80
C VAL A 493 7.28 3.94 16.15
N ARG A 494 7.61 2.64 16.14
CA ARG A 494 7.92 1.90 17.38
C ARG A 494 9.11 2.52 18.12
N GLN A 495 10.17 2.81 17.40
CA GLN A 495 11.38 3.41 17.98
C GLN A 495 11.13 4.80 18.58
N HIS A 496 10.22 5.58 18.02
CA HIS A 496 9.82 6.88 18.60
C HIS A 496 9.29 6.71 20.04
N PHE A 497 8.59 5.61 20.33
CA PHE A 497 8.06 5.28 21.65
C PHE A 497 8.98 4.37 22.48
N GLY A 498 10.18 4.08 22.00
CA GLY A 498 11.16 3.26 22.72
C GLY A 498 10.90 1.75 22.69
N LEU A 499 10.22 1.25 21.62
CA LEU A 499 9.86 -0.14 21.41
C LEU A 499 10.72 -0.80 20.34
#